data_1211d026e2df8cf904de8f56c0b54304
#
_entry.id   1211d026e2df8cf904de8f56c0b54304
#
_cell.length_a   1.000
_cell.length_b   1.000
_cell.length_c   1.000
_cell.angle_alpha   90.00
_cell.angle_beta   90.00
_cell.angle_gamma   90.00
#
_symmetry.space_group_name_H-M   'P 1'
#
loop_
_entity.id
_entity.type
_entity.pdbx_description
1 polymer ?
#
loop_
_entity_poly.entity_id
_entity_poly.type
_entity_poly.pdbx_seq_one_letter_code
_entity_poly.pdbx_strand_id
1 'polypeptide(L)'
;MNLLEEKIKSIDIKLASKSPRRHQLLRNIIKDFEIVSKEIDESYPKSLKDSEIALFLAALKAKSYKEEAKENQLYITADTIVVYKQKVLGKPKNEKDAFNMLQELSGNTHTVYTGVSLLFNEEINSFVDATEVTFYDLSKDEIKFYIDHYKPMDKAGSYGIQEWMGYVGVKKMEGDFFNVMGLPLHRLYREIEKIISKKN
;
A
#
# COMPACT_ATOMS: atom_id res chain seq x y z
N MET A 1 12.57 -21.11 6.96
CA MET A 1 11.45 -21.30 6.00
C MET A 1 10.17 -21.33 6.82
N ASN A 2 9.17 -20.54 6.47
CA ASN A 2 7.87 -20.51 7.16
C ASN A 2 6.83 -21.35 6.38
N LEU A 3 5.63 -21.54 6.97
CA LEU A 3 4.58 -22.37 6.36
C LEU A 3 4.15 -21.94 4.96
N LEU A 4 4.16 -20.64 4.66
CA LEU A 4 3.81 -20.14 3.33
C LEU A 4 4.93 -20.45 2.33
N GLU A 5 6.18 -20.20 2.71
CA GLU A 5 7.34 -20.48 1.85
C GLU A 5 7.43 -21.95 1.42
N GLU A 6 7.03 -22.89 2.28
CA GLU A 6 6.94 -24.30 1.91
C GLU A 6 5.91 -24.55 0.82
N LYS A 7 4.74 -23.90 0.91
CA LYS A 7 3.64 -24.05 -0.05
C LYS A 7 3.93 -23.40 -1.41
N ILE A 8 4.69 -22.29 -1.42
CA ILE A 8 5.01 -21.53 -2.64
C ILE A 8 6.37 -21.91 -3.24
N LYS A 9 7.05 -22.94 -2.77
CA LYS A 9 8.42 -23.30 -3.17
C LYS A 9 8.61 -23.45 -4.69
N SER A 10 7.57 -23.82 -5.43
CA SER A 10 7.59 -23.97 -6.89
C SER A 10 7.09 -22.73 -7.64
N ILE A 11 6.81 -21.63 -6.92
CA ILE A 11 6.25 -20.40 -7.49
C ILE A 11 7.34 -19.32 -7.48
N ASP A 12 7.57 -18.70 -8.62
CA ASP A 12 8.44 -17.54 -8.77
C ASP A 12 7.67 -16.28 -8.38
N ILE A 13 8.04 -15.68 -7.25
CA ILE A 13 7.34 -14.52 -6.67
C ILE A 13 7.98 -13.22 -7.16
N LYS A 14 7.16 -12.34 -7.69
CA LYS A 14 7.57 -11.01 -8.16
C LYS A 14 6.77 -9.92 -7.45
N LEU A 15 7.47 -9.03 -6.73
CA LEU A 15 6.85 -7.84 -6.16
C LEU A 15 7.01 -6.67 -7.14
N ALA A 16 5.93 -6.29 -7.78
CA ALA A 16 5.90 -5.20 -8.75
C ALA A 16 5.69 -3.85 -8.03
N SER A 17 6.72 -3.37 -7.36
CA SER A 17 6.67 -2.12 -6.59
C SER A 17 8.06 -1.49 -6.43
N LYS A 18 8.14 -0.17 -6.58
CA LYS A 18 9.34 0.63 -6.24
C LYS A 18 9.41 1.00 -4.75
N SER A 19 8.39 0.66 -3.93
CA SER A 19 8.30 1.07 -2.52
C SER A 19 9.21 0.24 -1.62
N PRO A 20 10.23 0.83 -0.97
CA PRO A 20 11.09 0.10 -0.03
C PRO A 20 10.30 -0.48 1.16
N ARG A 21 9.24 0.19 1.58
CA ARG A 21 8.35 -0.27 2.67
C ARG A 21 7.68 -1.60 2.30
N ARG A 22 7.13 -1.71 1.09
CA ARG A 22 6.52 -2.97 0.61
C ARG A 22 7.54 -4.08 0.48
N HIS A 23 8.77 -3.78 0.05
CA HIS A 23 9.86 -4.75 0.02
C HIS A 23 10.16 -5.30 1.42
N GLN A 24 10.28 -4.40 2.39
CA GLN A 24 10.53 -4.78 3.79
C GLN A 24 9.36 -5.57 4.37
N LEU A 25 8.12 -5.15 4.12
CA LEU A 25 6.92 -5.85 4.60
C LEU A 25 6.84 -7.26 4.04
N LEU A 26 6.98 -7.43 2.72
CA LEU A 26 6.85 -8.74 2.09
C LEU A 26 7.89 -9.74 2.62
N ARG A 27 9.14 -9.29 2.90
CA ARG A 27 10.20 -10.13 3.45
C ARG A 27 9.87 -10.77 4.80
N ASN A 28 8.89 -10.26 5.53
CA ASN A 28 8.45 -10.88 6.78
C ASN A 28 7.65 -12.18 6.56
N ILE A 29 7.03 -12.35 5.39
CA ILE A 29 6.21 -13.53 5.07
C ILE A 29 6.75 -14.33 3.87
N ILE A 30 7.52 -13.71 2.99
CA ILE A 30 8.18 -14.32 1.82
C ILE A 30 9.58 -13.71 1.72
N LYS A 31 10.64 -14.50 1.86
CA LYS A 31 12.01 -14.00 1.83
C LYS A 31 12.54 -13.88 0.41
N ASP A 32 12.24 -14.89 -0.41
CA ASP A 32 12.74 -15.00 -1.77
C ASP A 32 11.69 -14.50 -2.76
N PHE A 33 11.93 -13.32 -3.31
CA PHE A 33 11.15 -12.72 -4.38
C PHE A 33 11.99 -11.73 -5.19
N GLU A 34 11.63 -11.57 -6.44
CA GLU A 34 12.21 -10.58 -7.33
C GLU A 34 11.45 -9.24 -7.23
N ILE A 35 12.18 -8.13 -7.24
CA ILE A 35 11.58 -6.79 -7.33
C ILE A 35 11.56 -6.39 -8.80
N VAL A 36 10.36 -6.12 -9.32
CA VAL A 36 10.16 -5.64 -10.68
C VAL A 36 9.40 -4.32 -10.67
N SER A 37 9.54 -3.52 -11.72
CA SER A 37 8.78 -2.27 -11.84
C SER A 37 8.59 -1.89 -13.29
N LYS A 38 7.39 -1.39 -13.62
CA LYS A 38 7.07 -0.73 -14.88
C LYS A 38 6.58 0.68 -14.61
N GLU A 39 6.81 1.57 -15.55
CA GLU A 39 6.14 2.87 -15.56
C GLU A 39 4.81 2.70 -16.29
N ILE A 40 3.74 3.07 -15.60
CA ILE A 40 2.39 3.05 -16.15
C ILE A 40 1.72 4.39 -15.87
N ASP A 41 0.77 4.75 -16.69
CA ASP A 41 -0.12 5.88 -16.39
C ASP A 41 -1.08 5.47 -15.27
N GLU A 42 -0.92 6.06 -14.10
CA GLU A 42 -1.75 5.83 -12.91
C GLU A 42 -3.02 6.72 -12.91
N SER A 43 -3.46 7.21 -14.07
CA SER A 43 -4.74 7.88 -14.18
C SER A 43 -5.91 6.91 -13.96
N TYR A 44 -6.95 7.40 -13.31
CA TYR A 44 -8.15 6.61 -13.02
C TYR A 44 -9.43 7.40 -13.36
N PRO A 45 -10.53 6.69 -13.68
CA PRO A 45 -11.83 7.30 -13.97
C PRO A 45 -12.34 8.14 -12.79
N LYS A 46 -12.79 9.37 -13.07
CA LYS A 46 -13.34 10.28 -12.03
C LYS A 46 -14.58 9.76 -11.31
N SER A 47 -15.23 8.72 -11.85
CA SER A 47 -16.37 8.06 -11.23
C SER A 47 -15.99 7.16 -10.05
N LEU A 48 -14.74 6.70 -9.98
CA LEU A 48 -14.26 5.84 -8.89
C LEU A 48 -14.09 6.66 -7.61
N LYS A 49 -14.39 6.03 -6.49
CA LYS A 49 -14.33 6.64 -5.17
C LYS A 49 -13.57 5.73 -4.18
N ASP A 50 -12.89 6.36 -3.27
CA ASP A 50 -12.31 5.74 -2.07
C ASP A 50 -11.57 4.42 -2.41
N SER A 51 -12.00 3.32 -1.84
CA SER A 51 -11.39 1.99 -2.01
C SER A 51 -11.32 1.52 -3.47
N GLU A 52 -12.26 1.95 -4.32
CA GLU A 52 -12.28 1.57 -5.74
C GLU A 52 -11.06 2.10 -6.48
N ILE A 53 -10.55 3.27 -6.09
CA ILE A 53 -9.35 3.88 -6.70
C ILE A 53 -8.12 3.01 -6.40
N ALA A 54 -7.89 2.66 -5.13
CA ALA A 54 -6.75 1.84 -4.73
C ALA A 54 -6.79 0.45 -5.41
N LEU A 55 -7.99 -0.15 -5.45
CA LEU A 55 -8.22 -1.44 -6.10
C LEU A 55 -7.95 -1.37 -7.62
N PHE A 56 -8.47 -0.32 -8.28
CA PHE A 56 -8.28 -0.09 -9.71
C PHE A 56 -6.79 0.07 -10.06
N LEU A 57 -6.07 0.91 -9.31
CA LEU A 57 -4.65 1.17 -9.55
C LEU A 57 -3.79 -0.09 -9.32
N ALA A 58 -4.09 -0.88 -8.30
CA ALA A 58 -3.42 -2.15 -8.09
C ALA A 58 -3.68 -3.13 -9.25
N ALA A 59 -4.93 -3.26 -9.71
CA ALA A 59 -5.29 -4.11 -10.84
C ALA A 59 -4.68 -3.62 -12.16
N LEU A 60 -4.61 -2.31 -12.38
CA LEU A 60 -3.97 -1.71 -13.54
C LEU A 60 -2.48 -2.07 -13.60
N LYS A 61 -1.80 -1.99 -12.45
CA LYS A 61 -0.40 -2.44 -12.30
C LYS A 61 -0.25 -3.92 -12.63
N ALA A 62 -1.12 -4.78 -12.11
CA ALA A 62 -1.08 -6.21 -12.41
C ALA A 62 -1.29 -6.52 -13.90
N LYS A 63 -2.26 -5.84 -14.53
CA LYS A 63 -2.53 -5.98 -15.97
C LYS A 63 -1.32 -5.69 -16.85
N SER A 64 -0.47 -4.75 -16.46
CA SER A 64 0.73 -4.38 -17.24
C SER A 64 1.76 -5.51 -17.36
N TYR A 65 1.66 -6.53 -16.51
CA TYR A 65 2.55 -7.70 -16.52
C TYR A 65 1.92 -8.93 -17.19
N LYS A 66 0.64 -8.86 -17.61
CA LYS A 66 -0.12 -10.04 -18.06
C LYS A 66 0.53 -10.73 -19.28
N GLU A 67 1.06 -9.97 -20.24
CA GLU A 67 1.66 -10.52 -21.46
C GLU A 67 3.03 -11.18 -21.23
N GLU A 68 3.75 -10.79 -20.18
CA GLU A 68 5.08 -11.34 -19.87
C GLU A 68 5.05 -12.38 -18.75
N ALA A 69 3.93 -12.49 -18.01
CA ALA A 69 3.77 -13.44 -16.93
C ALA A 69 3.78 -14.87 -17.46
N LYS A 70 4.66 -15.70 -16.90
CA LYS A 70 4.76 -17.12 -17.24
C LYS A 70 3.99 -17.98 -16.25
N GLU A 71 3.79 -19.23 -16.61
CA GLU A 71 3.23 -20.21 -15.70
C GLU A 71 4.06 -20.32 -14.41
N ASN A 72 3.39 -20.49 -13.28
CA ASN A 72 4.00 -20.52 -11.94
C ASN A 72 4.71 -19.22 -11.50
N GLN A 73 4.42 -18.09 -12.13
CA GLN A 73 4.86 -16.78 -11.66
C GLN A 73 3.70 -16.05 -10.96
N LEU A 74 3.94 -15.57 -9.75
CA LEU A 74 2.99 -14.75 -9.00
C LEU A 74 3.49 -13.30 -8.93
N TYR A 75 2.82 -12.39 -9.61
CA TYR A 75 3.07 -10.96 -9.49
C TYR A 75 2.19 -10.36 -8.41
N ILE A 76 2.78 -9.67 -7.46
CA ILE A 76 2.12 -8.94 -6.40
C ILE A 76 2.24 -7.45 -6.71
N THR A 77 1.12 -6.78 -6.89
CA THR A 77 1.05 -5.33 -7.08
C THR A 77 0.22 -4.70 -5.98
N ALA A 78 0.48 -3.46 -5.64
CA ALA A 78 -0.32 -2.73 -4.66
C ALA A 78 -0.35 -1.23 -4.95
N ASP A 79 -1.42 -0.58 -4.51
CA ASP A 79 -1.53 0.87 -4.46
C ASP A 79 -2.17 1.33 -3.16
N THR A 80 -1.72 2.47 -2.65
CA THR A 80 -2.18 3.01 -1.36
C THR A 80 -2.59 4.46 -1.51
N ILE A 81 -3.80 4.78 -1.06
CA ILE A 81 -4.32 6.13 -1.01
C ILE A 81 -4.78 6.49 0.40
N VAL A 82 -4.71 7.76 0.72
CA VAL A 82 -5.30 8.35 1.93
C VAL A 82 -6.52 9.16 1.53
N VAL A 83 -7.64 8.95 2.21
CA VAL A 83 -8.90 9.68 1.93
C VAL A 83 -9.35 10.43 3.17
N TYR A 84 -9.57 11.72 3.02
CA TYR A 84 -10.14 12.58 4.04
C TYR A 84 -11.26 13.43 3.45
N LYS A 85 -12.47 13.38 4.04
CA LYS A 85 -13.67 14.11 3.56
C LYS A 85 -13.90 13.94 2.04
N GLN A 86 -13.85 12.70 1.55
CA GLN A 86 -14.01 12.34 0.12
C GLN A 86 -12.91 12.90 -0.81
N LYS A 87 -11.85 13.45 -0.26
CA LYS A 87 -10.69 13.95 -1.00
C LYS A 87 -9.55 12.94 -0.91
N VAL A 88 -9.02 12.53 -2.04
CA VAL A 88 -7.81 11.70 -2.10
C VAL A 88 -6.59 12.59 -1.84
N LEU A 89 -5.85 12.25 -0.81
CA LEU A 89 -4.56 12.86 -0.48
C LEU A 89 -3.45 11.95 -1.01
N GLY A 90 -2.96 12.27 -2.21
CA GLY A 90 -1.84 11.58 -2.82
C GLY A 90 -0.50 11.94 -2.19
N LYS A 91 0.60 11.72 -2.93
CA LYS A 91 1.92 12.19 -2.52
C LYS A 91 1.99 13.71 -2.62
N PRO A 92 2.60 14.41 -1.65
CA PRO A 92 2.74 15.86 -1.71
C PRO A 92 3.68 16.27 -2.85
N LYS A 93 3.38 17.41 -3.47
CA LYS A 93 4.18 17.97 -4.57
C LYS A 93 5.44 18.69 -4.08
N ASN A 94 5.40 19.19 -2.87
CA ASN A 94 6.47 19.96 -2.21
C ASN A 94 6.19 20.01 -0.69
N GLU A 95 7.12 20.61 0.07
CA GLU A 95 7.02 20.73 1.54
C GLU A 95 5.79 21.54 1.99
N LYS A 96 5.39 22.56 1.23
CA LYS A 96 4.19 23.36 1.54
C LYS A 96 2.93 22.50 1.39
N ASP A 97 2.87 21.67 0.36
CA ASP A 97 1.75 20.74 0.13
C ASP A 97 1.69 19.67 1.23
N ALA A 98 2.87 19.14 1.61
CA ALA A 98 3.00 18.22 2.75
C ALA A 98 2.49 18.84 4.06
N PHE A 99 2.86 20.09 4.33
CA PHE A 99 2.40 20.84 5.49
C PHE A 99 0.87 20.98 5.50
N ASN A 100 0.30 21.38 4.39
CA ASN A 100 -1.15 21.56 4.25
C ASN A 100 -1.90 20.22 4.45
N MET A 101 -1.39 19.12 3.88
CA MET A 101 -1.99 17.79 4.08
C MET A 101 -1.98 17.38 5.56
N LEU A 102 -0.84 17.51 6.26
CA LEU A 102 -0.74 17.18 7.67
C LEU A 102 -1.61 18.10 8.54
N GLN A 103 -1.73 19.37 8.17
CA GLN A 103 -2.63 20.30 8.85
C GLN A 103 -4.11 19.92 8.64
N GLU A 104 -4.50 19.45 7.45
CA GLU A 104 -5.85 18.92 7.18
C GLU A 104 -6.14 17.65 8.01
N LEU A 105 -5.15 16.81 8.23
CA LEU A 105 -5.29 15.55 8.99
C LEU A 105 -5.23 15.75 10.51
N SER A 106 -4.62 16.85 10.99
CA SER A 106 -4.50 17.17 12.42
C SER A 106 -5.85 17.21 13.12
N GLY A 107 -5.99 16.52 14.25
CA GLY A 107 -7.23 16.42 15.03
C GLY A 107 -8.36 15.62 14.37
N ASN A 108 -8.13 15.00 13.23
CA ASN A 108 -9.17 14.39 12.41
C ASN A 108 -8.93 12.89 12.19
N THR A 109 -10.01 12.19 11.76
CA THR A 109 -9.95 10.79 11.29
C THR A 109 -9.96 10.77 9.78
N HIS A 110 -9.06 9.98 9.21
CA HIS A 110 -8.97 9.71 7.77
C HIS A 110 -8.87 8.20 7.53
N THR A 111 -9.13 7.76 6.30
CA THR A 111 -9.06 6.34 5.95
C THR A 111 -7.90 6.10 4.97
N VAL A 112 -7.13 5.08 5.25
CA VAL A 112 -6.08 4.57 4.35
C VAL A 112 -6.59 3.31 3.67
N TYR A 113 -6.63 3.33 2.34
CA TYR A 113 -6.99 2.17 1.53
C TYR A 113 -5.75 1.65 0.81
N THR A 114 -5.48 0.36 0.95
CA THR A 114 -4.48 -0.32 0.11
C THR A 114 -5.15 -1.40 -0.72
N GLY A 115 -5.17 -1.19 -2.04
CA GLY A 115 -5.51 -2.20 -3.02
C GLY A 115 -4.32 -3.10 -3.28
N VAL A 116 -4.57 -4.41 -3.41
CA VAL A 116 -3.57 -5.41 -3.78
C VAL A 116 -4.14 -6.27 -4.91
N SER A 117 -3.30 -6.58 -5.89
CA SER A 117 -3.66 -7.50 -6.96
C SER A 117 -2.59 -8.57 -7.14
N LEU A 118 -3.05 -9.79 -7.31
CA LEU A 118 -2.28 -11.00 -7.48
C LEU A 118 -2.53 -11.54 -8.89
N LEU A 119 -1.54 -11.41 -9.77
CA LEU A 119 -1.60 -12.01 -11.09
C LEU A 119 -0.90 -13.36 -11.04
N PHE A 120 -1.65 -14.43 -11.26
CA PHE A 120 -1.15 -15.81 -11.27
C PHE A 120 -1.88 -16.62 -12.35
N ASN A 121 -1.14 -17.30 -13.23
CA ASN A 121 -1.68 -18.09 -14.33
C ASN A 121 -2.77 -17.34 -15.13
N GLU A 122 -2.44 -16.12 -15.58
CA GLU A 122 -3.30 -15.21 -16.35
C GLU A 122 -4.52 -14.63 -15.58
N GLU A 123 -4.85 -15.13 -14.41
CA GLU A 123 -5.93 -14.62 -13.56
C GLU A 123 -5.42 -13.50 -12.64
N ILE A 124 -6.23 -12.45 -12.50
CA ILE A 124 -5.97 -11.36 -11.56
C ILE A 124 -7.01 -11.44 -10.44
N ASN A 125 -6.54 -11.73 -9.23
CA ASN A 125 -7.33 -11.68 -8.02
C ASN A 125 -6.98 -10.41 -7.25
N SER A 126 -7.97 -9.56 -6.99
CA SER A 126 -7.75 -8.27 -6.34
C SER A 126 -8.57 -8.13 -5.07
N PHE A 127 -8.01 -7.44 -4.09
CA PHE A 127 -8.69 -7.09 -2.85
C PHE A 127 -8.24 -5.71 -2.37
N VAL A 128 -9.01 -5.10 -1.49
CA VAL A 128 -8.68 -3.82 -0.85
C VAL A 128 -8.86 -3.96 0.64
N ASP A 129 -7.96 -3.36 1.39
CA ASP A 129 -8.06 -3.24 2.83
C ASP A 129 -8.18 -1.77 3.24
N ALA A 130 -8.85 -1.51 4.37
CA ALA A 130 -9.14 -0.17 4.87
C ALA A 130 -8.76 -0.07 6.35
N THR A 131 -8.15 1.06 6.73
CA THR A 131 -7.79 1.36 8.11
C THR A 131 -8.09 2.82 8.40
N GLU A 132 -8.86 3.08 9.45
CA GLU A 132 -9.09 4.42 9.96
C GLU A 132 -7.96 4.82 10.90
N VAL A 133 -7.43 6.03 10.68
CA VAL A 133 -6.38 6.62 11.50
C VAL A 133 -6.86 7.97 12.00
N THR A 134 -6.86 8.15 13.31
CA THR A 134 -7.21 9.43 13.98
C THR A 134 -5.94 10.07 14.52
N PHE A 135 -5.71 11.32 14.18
CA PHE A 135 -4.59 12.10 14.72
C PHE A 135 -5.00 12.90 15.96
N TYR A 136 -4.05 13.13 16.85
CA TYR A 136 -4.12 14.23 17.80
C TYR A 136 -4.05 15.57 17.06
N ASP A 137 -4.42 16.66 17.76
CA ASP A 137 -4.12 18.01 17.27
C ASP A 137 -2.60 18.20 17.21
N LEU A 138 -2.10 18.42 15.99
CA LEU A 138 -0.68 18.63 15.71
C LEU A 138 -0.36 20.12 15.69
N SER A 139 0.63 20.54 16.41
CA SER A 139 1.17 21.89 16.31
C SER A 139 1.89 22.13 14.98
N LYS A 140 1.99 23.39 14.58
CA LYS A 140 2.75 23.76 13.36
C LYS A 140 4.23 23.38 13.47
N ASP A 141 4.79 23.40 14.67
CA ASP A 141 6.18 23.05 14.90
C ASP A 141 6.43 21.54 14.78
N GLU A 142 5.50 20.71 15.27
CA GLU A 142 5.54 19.25 15.07
C GLU A 142 5.45 18.88 13.59
N ILE A 143 4.55 19.52 12.85
CA ILE A 143 4.40 19.29 11.39
C ILE A 143 5.69 19.68 10.66
N LYS A 144 6.24 20.85 10.95
CA LYS A 144 7.51 21.32 10.36
C LYS A 144 8.67 20.38 10.71
N PHE A 145 8.82 20.05 11.99
CA PHE A 145 9.86 19.12 12.44
C PHE A 145 9.81 17.81 11.65
N TYR A 146 8.61 17.24 11.50
CA TYR A 146 8.44 15.99 10.76
C TYR A 146 8.82 16.12 9.29
N ILE A 147 8.38 17.16 8.61
CA ILE A 147 8.70 17.39 7.19
C ILE A 147 10.20 17.57 7.00
N ASP A 148 10.83 18.37 7.86
CA ASP A 148 12.26 18.69 7.76
C ASP A 148 13.15 17.47 7.95
N HIS A 149 12.79 16.55 8.86
CA HIS A 149 13.63 15.42 9.23
C HIS A 149 13.29 14.13 8.46
N TYR A 150 12.01 13.93 8.08
CA TYR A 150 11.56 12.68 7.49
C TYR A 150 11.25 12.78 6.00
N LYS A 151 11.17 14.00 5.44
CA LYS A 151 10.98 14.25 4.00
C LYS A 151 9.88 13.35 3.38
N PRO A 152 8.62 13.45 3.78
CA PRO A 152 7.57 12.48 3.44
C PRO A 152 7.03 12.61 2.00
N MET A 153 7.87 13.02 1.03
CA MET A 153 7.46 13.30 -0.35
C MET A 153 7.05 12.04 -1.14
N ASP A 154 7.42 10.88 -0.66
CA ASP A 154 7.08 9.57 -1.26
C ASP A 154 5.81 8.94 -0.70
N LYS A 155 5.10 9.61 0.24
CA LYS A 155 4.01 9.04 1.03
C LYS A 155 2.68 9.72 0.75
N ALA A 156 1.62 8.91 0.48
CA ALA A 156 0.25 9.41 0.43
C ALA A 156 -0.14 10.00 1.80
N GLY A 157 -0.83 11.15 1.81
CA GLY A 157 -1.18 11.86 3.03
C GLY A 157 0.00 12.46 3.79
N SER A 158 1.21 12.43 3.21
CA SER A 158 2.42 13.06 3.75
C SER A 158 2.91 12.51 5.09
N TYR A 159 2.63 11.24 5.44
CA TYR A 159 3.18 10.64 6.65
C TYR A 159 3.46 9.14 6.50
N GLY A 160 4.35 8.64 7.37
CA GLY A 160 4.60 7.21 7.58
C GLY A 160 4.19 6.80 8.98
N ILE A 161 3.28 5.81 9.08
CA ILE A 161 2.80 5.30 10.38
C ILE A 161 3.91 4.67 11.24
N GLN A 162 4.96 4.16 10.60
CA GLN A 162 6.13 3.58 11.24
C GLN A 162 7.23 4.59 11.61
N GLU A 163 6.99 5.88 11.35
CA GLU A 163 7.92 6.98 11.62
C GLU A 163 7.47 7.80 12.84
N TRP A 164 8.23 8.82 13.18
CA TRP A 164 7.94 9.68 14.33
C TRP A 164 6.50 10.18 14.38
N MET A 165 5.92 10.55 13.22
CA MET A 165 4.52 10.97 13.14
C MET A 165 3.54 9.88 13.59
N GLY A 166 3.84 8.62 13.32
CA GLY A 166 3.04 7.50 13.82
C GLY A 166 3.12 7.32 15.34
N TYR A 167 4.29 7.60 15.93
CA TYR A 167 4.50 7.45 17.38
C TYR A 167 3.85 8.56 18.21
N VAL A 168 3.84 9.79 17.72
CA VAL A 168 3.39 10.95 18.51
C VAL A 168 2.08 11.54 18.01
N GLY A 169 1.79 11.44 16.72
CA GLY A 169 0.63 12.06 16.08
C GLY A 169 -0.61 11.18 16.07
N VAL A 170 -0.48 9.84 16.09
CA VAL A 170 -1.63 8.94 16.02
C VAL A 170 -2.28 8.76 17.39
N LYS A 171 -3.55 9.15 17.48
CA LYS A 171 -4.39 8.98 18.66
C LYS A 171 -5.07 7.60 18.71
N LYS A 172 -5.54 7.13 17.55
CA LYS A 172 -6.30 5.88 17.42
C LYS A 172 -6.11 5.32 16.02
N MET A 173 -6.13 4.02 15.92
CA MET A 173 -6.18 3.30 14.64
C MET A 173 -7.20 2.16 14.74
N GLU A 174 -8.07 2.01 13.73
CA GLU A 174 -9.02 0.91 13.58
C GLU A 174 -8.78 0.21 12.26
N GLY A 175 -8.23 -1.00 12.30
CA GLY A 175 -7.85 -1.79 11.14
C GLY A 175 -6.44 -2.35 11.24
N ASP A 176 -5.81 -2.57 10.09
CA ASP A 176 -4.48 -3.17 9.99
C ASP A 176 -3.36 -2.12 9.88
N PHE A 177 -2.37 -2.20 10.76
CA PHE A 177 -1.18 -1.37 10.75
C PHE A 177 -0.37 -1.52 9.44
N PHE A 178 -0.24 -2.74 8.94
CA PHE A 178 0.51 -3.01 7.72
C PHE A 178 -0.21 -2.53 6.46
N ASN A 179 -1.54 -2.44 6.50
CA ASN A 179 -2.33 -1.74 5.47
C ASN A 179 -1.91 -0.26 5.37
N VAL A 180 -1.77 0.43 6.49
CA VAL A 180 -1.33 1.85 6.52
C VAL A 180 0.11 1.99 6.01
N MET A 181 0.99 1.02 6.27
CA MET A 181 2.33 0.97 5.69
C MET A 181 2.35 0.70 4.18
N GLY A 182 1.23 0.22 3.60
CA GLY A 182 1.03 0.02 2.17
C GLY A 182 1.02 -1.41 1.66
N LEU A 183 0.93 -2.42 2.55
CA LEU A 183 0.76 -3.84 2.17
C LEU A 183 0.12 -4.63 3.33
N PRO A 184 -1.18 -4.95 3.28
CA PRO A 184 -1.90 -5.68 4.34
C PRO A 184 -1.49 -7.15 4.37
N LEU A 185 -0.44 -7.46 5.14
CA LEU A 185 0.24 -8.75 5.13
C LEU A 185 -0.65 -9.92 5.54
N HIS A 186 -1.51 -9.75 6.56
CA HIS A 186 -2.39 -10.80 7.05
C HIS A 186 -3.36 -11.28 5.96
N ARG A 187 -3.92 -10.33 5.20
CA ARG A 187 -4.85 -10.63 4.12
C ARG A 187 -4.11 -11.15 2.89
N LEU A 188 -2.97 -10.54 2.55
CA LEU A 188 -2.10 -11.01 1.46
C LEU A 188 -1.73 -12.48 1.65
N TYR A 189 -1.32 -12.87 2.86
CA TYR A 189 -1.01 -14.25 3.21
C TYR A 189 -2.18 -15.19 2.87
N ARG A 190 -3.40 -14.85 3.31
CA ARG A 190 -4.60 -15.66 3.08
C ARG A 190 -5.02 -15.73 1.62
N GLU A 191 -4.89 -14.66 0.88
CA GLU A 191 -5.22 -14.64 -0.55
C GLU A 191 -4.21 -15.47 -1.36
N ILE A 192 -2.92 -15.43 -1.03
CA ILE A 192 -1.92 -16.32 -1.63
C ILE A 192 -2.27 -17.80 -1.32
N GLU A 193 -2.58 -18.14 -0.07
CA GLU A 193 -2.98 -19.52 0.27
C GLU A 193 -4.20 -20.00 -0.55
N LYS A 194 -5.22 -19.15 -0.75
CA LYS A 194 -6.41 -19.49 -1.56
C LYS A 194 -6.05 -19.78 -3.03
N ILE A 195 -5.18 -18.94 -3.61
CA ILE A 195 -4.76 -19.10 -5.01
C ILE A 195 -4.04 -20.43 -5.21
N ILE A 196 -3.14 -20.78 -4.29
CA ILE A 196 -2.34 -22.01 -4.36
C ILE A 196 -3.21 -23.25 -4.13
N SER A 197 -4.17 -23.18 -3.19
CA SER A 197 -5.07 -24.32 -2.87
C SER A 197 -6.03 -24.67 -4.02
N LYS A 198 -6.31 -23.75 -4.92
CA LYS A 198 -7.12 -24.02 -6.13
C LYS A 198 -6.35 -24.81 -7.21
N LYS A 199 -5.04 -24.91 -7.08
CA LYS A 199 -4.16 -25.60 -8.02
C LYS A 199 -4.00 -27.10 -7.71
N ASN A 200 -4.29 -27.50 -6.47
CA ASN A 200 -4.27 -28.88 -6.00
C ASN A 200 -5.67 -29.50 -6.04
#